data_5488fcdd4b244df7afa74126be33e0ee
#
_entry.id   5488fcdd4b244df7afa74126be33e0ee
#
_cell.length_a   1.000
_cell.length_b   1.000
_cell.length_c   1.000
_cell.angle_alpha   90.00
_cell.angle_beta   90.00
_cell.angle_gamma   90.00
#
_symmetry.space_group_name_H-M   'P 1'
#
loop_
_entity.id
_entity.type
_entity.pdbx_description
1 polymer ?
#
loop_
_entity_poly.entity_id
_entity_poly.type
_entity_poly.pdbx_seq_one_letter_code
_entity_poly.pdbx_strand_id
1 'polypeptide(L)'
;MNCGHRALYGRSVSGSHTIKDNDQVTIEFASSYRRYTTCIMRTVLVGSASSVQRNMFNVVSDAIVAMTDAAGPDTPLGNIDDAHRRVFDEAGHKVHRYSACGYSLGATFRPSWMDVPPMIYSGNPLLCEPGMVFFLHAMLANTDAGYAMSFGHTLVITDNGREVLSGLPIELASNS
;
A
#
# COMPACT_ATOMS: atom_id res chain seq x y z
N MET A 1 13.34 -1.32 -0.62
CA MET A 1 13.29 -0.69 -1.95
C MET A 1 13.53 -1.76 -3.01
N ASN A 2 12.67 -1.84 -4.02
CA ASN A 2 12.79 -2.76 -5.15
C ASN A 2 12.79 -1.97 -6.45
N CYS A 3 13.68 -2.30 -7.40
CA CYS A 3 13.87 -1.54 -8.62
C CYS A 3 13.82 -2.42 -9.87
N GLY A 4 13.34 -1.86 -10.99
CA GLY A 4 13.22 -2.51 -12.28
C GLY A 4 12.37 -3.77 -12.21
N HIS A 5 12.82 -4.87 -12.81
CA HIS A 5 12.09 -6.14 -12.77
C HIS A 5 11.88 -6.68 -11.33
N ARG A 6 12.74 -6.33 -10.39
CA ARG A 6 12.60 -6.77 -8.99
C ARG A 6 11.42 -6.11 -8.27
N ALA A 7 10.87 -5.02 -8.79
CA ALA A 7 9.65 -4.40 -8.26
C ALA A 7 8.42 -5.34 -8.37
N LEU A 8 8.46 -6.33 -9.25
CA LEU A 8 7.43 -7.38 -9.36
C LEU A 8 7.37 -8.31 -8.13
N TYR A 9 8.41 -8.33 -7.31
CA TYR A 9 8.42 -9.09 -6.07
C TYR A 9 8.10 -8.16 -4.90
N GLY A 10 7.16 -8.50 -4.07
CA GLY A 10 6.79 -7.69 -2.90
C GLY A 10 7.97 -7.43 -1.97
N ARG A 11 8.90 -8.40 -1.88
CA ARG A 11 10.18 -8.27 -1.15
C ARG A 11 11.28 -8.96 -1.94
N SER A 12 12.46 -8.33 -1.97
CA SER A 12 13.64 -8.93 -2.57
C SER A 12 14.89 -8.56 -1.78
N VAL A 13 15.94 -9.36 -1.94
CA VAL A 13 17.26 -9.07 -1.37
C VAL A 13 17.96 -8.00 -2.20
N SER A 14 18.93 -7.32 -1.59
CA SER A 14 19.82 -6.39 -2.28
C SER A 14 20.51 -7.08 -3.47
N GLY A 15 20.75 -6.33 -4.52
CA GLY A 15 21.38 -6.82 -5.74
C GLY A 15 22.24 -5.75 -6.41
N SER A 16 22.82 -6.11 -7.54
CA SER A 16 23.71 -5.25 -8.32
C SER A 16 23.00 -4.46 -9.43
N HIS A 17 21.65 -4.42 -9.42
CA HIS A 17 20.92 -3.65 -10.42
C HIS A 17 21.20 -2.15 -10.26
N THR A 18 21.69 -1.53 -11.31
CA THR A 18 21.83 -0.09 -11.41
C THR A 18 20.54 0.50 -11.96
N ILE A 19 20.00 1.52 -11.30
CA ILE A 19 18.79 2.23 -11.73
C ILE A 19 19.03 2.82 -13.12
N LYS A 20 18.09 2.63 -14.03
CA LYS A 20 18.13 3.06 -15.42
C LYS A 20 16.88 3.84 -15.79
N ASP A 21 16.93 4.53 -16.92
CA ASP A 21 15.75 5.15 -17.53
C ASP A 21 14.64 4.10 -17.74
N ASN A 22 13.41 4.52 -17.47
CA ASN A 22 12.19 3.71 -17.50
C ASN A 22 12.07 2.64 -16.39
N ASP A 23 12.99 2.62 -15.42
CA ASP A 23 12.82 1.78 -14.24
C ASP A 23 11.66 2.27 -13.36
N GLN A 24 11.00 1.33 -12.75
CA GLN A 24 10.10 1.55 -11.62
C GLN A 24 10.84 1.27 -10.31
N VAL A 25 10.64 2.10 -9.32
CA VAL A 25 11.25 1.96 -8.00
C VAL A 25 10.16 1.95 -6.95
N THR A 26 9.91 0.82 -6.33
CA THR A 26 9.02 0.73 -5.17
C THR A 26 9.82 1.01 -3.91
N ILE A 27 9.36 2.01 -3.17
CA ILE A 27 9.95 2.45 -1.90
C ILE A 27 8.90 2.23 -0.81
N GLU A 28 9.23 1.43 0.19
CA GLU A 28 8.49 1.31 1.43
C GLU A 28 9.45 1.63 2.57
N PHE A 29 9.05 2.55 3.41
CA PHE A 29 9.85 2.92 4.58
C PHE A 29 8.96 3.37 5.73
N ALA A 30 9.50 3.25 6.94
CA ALA A 30 8.83 3.64 8.16
C ALA A 30 9.73 4.54 9.01
N SER A 31 9.10 5.50 9.67
CA SER A 31 9.73 6.35 10.68
C SER A 31 9.11 6.07 12.03
N SER A 32 9.93 6.11 13.09
CA SER A 32 9.48 5.85 14.45
C SER A 32 9.81 7.02 15.37
N TYR A 33 8.83 7.45 16.15
CA TYR A 33 9.02 8.37 17.25
C TYR A 33 8.49 7.76 18.54
N ARG A 34 9.34 7.68 19.57
CA ARG A 34 9.02 7.01 20.84
C ARG A 34 8.42 5.61 20.67
N ARG A 35 8.94 4.85 19.68
CA ARG A 35 8.53 3.49 19.27
C ARG A 35 7.21 3.42 18.47
N TYR A 36 6.43 4.47 18.38
CA TYR A 36 5.27 4.51 17.49
C TYR A 36 5.75 4.74 16.06
N THR A 37 5.24 3.91 15.16
CA THR A 37 5.73 3.84 13.79
C THR A 37 4.66 4.28 12.80
N THR A 38 5.06 5.08 11.81
CA THR A 38 4.26 5.35 10.61
C THR A 38 5.01 4.84 9.40
N CYS A 39 4.27 4.29 8.44
CA CYS A 39 4.82 3.73 7.22
C CYS A 39 4.18 4.38 5.98
N ILE A 40 4.95 4.53 4.93
CA ILE A 40 4.46 4.92 3.60
C ILE A 40 5.07 4.03 2.53
N MET A 41 4.32 3.84 1.43
CA MET A 41 4.78 3.11 0.25
C MET A 41 4.45 3.92 -1.00
N ARG A 42 5.40 3.99 -1.92
CA ARG A 42 5.27 4.71 -3.20
C ARG A 42 6.00 3.95 -4.31
N THR A 43 5.45 4.01 -5.50
CA THR A 43 6.21 3.73 -6.72
C THR A 43 6.65 5.05 -7.36
N VAL A 44 7.94 5.15 -7.63
CA VAL A 44 8.56 6.26 -8.36
C VAL A 44 9.02 5.73 -9.70
N LEU A 45 8.79 6.49 -10.77
CA LEU A 45 9.25 6.14 -12.11
C LEU A 45 10.49 6.96 -12.48
N VAL A 46 11.45 6.32 -13.10
CA VAL A 46 12.63 6.98 -13.66
C VAL A 46 12.33 7.31 -15.11
N GLY A 47 12.16 8.59 -15.41
CA GLY A 47 11.69 9.07 -16.71
C GLY A 47 10.17 9.11 -16.81
N SER A 48 9.63 9.16 -18.03
CA SER A 48 8.20 9.34 -18.29
C SER A 48 7.39 8.08 -18.08
N ALA A 49 6.22 8.21 -17.45
CA ALA A 49 5.28 7.11 -17.27
C ALA A 49 4.69 6.64 -18.63
N SER A 50 4.66 5.35 -18.88
CA SER A 50 3.89 4.74 -19.96
C SER A 50 2.40 4.79 -19.69
N SER A 51 1.57 4.56 -20.72
CA SER A 51 0.11 4.46 -20.55
C SER A 51 -0.30 3.31 -19.62
N VAL A 52 0.43 2.18 -19.69
CA VAL A 52 0.20 1.02 -18.82
C VAL A 52 0.47 1.39 -17.36
N GLN A 53 1.59 2.05 -17.08
CA GLN A 53 1.94 2.47 -15.72
C GLN A 53 0.95 3.50 -15.16
N ARG A 54 0.48 4.46 -15.99
CA ARG A 54 -0.57 5.41 -15.58
C ARG A 54 -1.88 4.71 -15.24
N ASN A 55 -2.29 3.74 -16.07
CA ASN A 55 -3.51 2.97 -15.80
C ASN A 55 -3.38 2.16 -14.50
N MET A 56 -2.27 1.48 -14.28
CA MET A 56 -2.01 0.76 -13.03
C MET A 56 -2.02 1.70 -11.82
N PHE A 57 -1.43 2.90 -11.96
CA PHE A 57 -1.45 3.91 -10.91
C PHE A 57 -2.88 4.34 -10.56
N ASN A 58 -3.73 4.62 -11.55
CA ASN A 58 -5.12 5.01 -11.32
C ASN A 58 -5.86 3.93 -10.51
N VAL A 59 -5.74 2.66 -10.92
CA VAL A 59 -6.39 1.55 -10.21
C VAL A 59 -5.86 1.39 -8.78
N VAL A 60 -4.55 1.52 -8.56
CA VAL A 60 -3.96 1.46 -7.22
C VAL A 60 -4.40 2.65 -6.36
N SER A 61 -4.51 3.85 -6.95
CA SER A 61 -5.02 5.04 -6.28
C SER A 61 -6.48 4.89 -5.86
N ASP A 62 -7.32 4.39 -6.78
CA ASP A 62 -8.74 4.13 -6.49
C ASP A 62 -8.89 3.08 -5.38
N ALA A 63 -8.05 2.04 -5.40
CA ALA A 63 -8.05 1.02 -4.36
C ALA A 63 -7.69 1.60 -2.99
N ILE A 64 -6.62 2.41 -2.89
CA ILE A 64 -6.21 2.99 -1.59
C ILE A 64 -7.25 3.98 -1.06
N VAL A 65 -7.92 4.73 -1.94
CA VAL A 65 -9.03 5.62 -1.56
C VAL A 65 -10.20 4.78 -1.03
N ALA A 66 -10.62 3.75 -1.76
CA ALA A 66 -11.74 2.88 -1.35
C ALA A 66 -11.45 2.16 -0.02
N MET A 67 -10.23 1.67 0.19
CA MET A 67 -9.79 1.07 1.46
C MET A 67 -9.85 2.09 2.61
N THR A 68 -9.37 3.30 2.35
CA THR A 68 -9.40 4.39 3.33
C THR A 68 -10.85 4.73 3.69
N ASP A 69 -11.74 4.79 2.69
CA ASP A 69 -13.16 5.09 2.89
C ASP A 69 -13.90 3.97 3.64
N ALA A 70 -13.48 2.74 3.50
CA ALA A 70 -14.03 1.61 4.24
C ALA A 70 -13.57 1.54 5.70
N ALA A 71 -12.51 2.26 6.07
CA ALA A 71 -12.00 2.30 7.44
C ALA A 71 -12.77 3.33 8.27
N GLY A 72 -13.29 2.94 9.42
CA GLY A 72 -13.98 3.85 10.34
C GLY A 72 -14.38 3.15 11.63
N PRO A 73 -14.78 3.90 12.68
CA PRO A 73 -15.21 3.29 13.94
C PRO A 73 -16.41 2.37 13.71
N ASP A 74 -16.47 1.31 14.47
CA ASP A 74 -17.53 0.29 14.46
C ASP A 74 -17.69 -0.45 13.09
N THR A 75 -16.75 -0.30 12.15
CA THR A 75 -16.74 -1.05 10.89
C THR A 75 -15.88 -2.30 11.00
N PRO A 76 -16.31 -3.45 10.43
CA PRO A 76 -15.47 -4.64 10.38
C PRO A 76 -14.17 -4.39 9.59
N LEU A 77 -13.04 -4.87 10.10
CA LEU A 77 -11.75 -4.80 9.40
C LEU A 77 -11.80 -5.45 8.02
N GLY A 78 -12.62 -6.49 7.85
CA GLY A 78 -12.80 -7.16 6.58
C GLY A 78 -13.29 -6.25 5.46
N ASN A 79 -14.06 -5.21 5.77
CA ASN A 79 -14.57 -4.26 4.78
C ASN A 79 -13.44 -3.54 4.03
N ILE A 80 -12.29 -3.34 4.67
CA ILE A 80 -11.11 -2.71 4.05
C ILE A 80 -10.54 -3.60 2.95
N ASP A 81 -10.37 -4.92 3.22
CA ASP A 81 -9.89 -5.86 2.20
C ASP A 81 -10.96 -6.13 1.12
N ASP A 82 -12.23 -6.13 1.48
CA ASP A 82 -13.31 -6.28 0.49
C ASP A 82 -13.35 -5.08 -0.48
N ALA A 83 -13.12 -3.87 0.01
CA ALA A 83 -12.98 -2.68 -0.84
C ALA A 83 -11.75 -2.77 -1.77
N HIS A 84 -10.60 -3.19 -1.22
CA HIS A 84 -9.39 -3.45 -1.98
C HIS A 84 -9.62 -4.45 -3.12
N ARG A 85 -10.18 -5.61 -2.80
CA ARG A 85 -10.47 -6.67 -3.78
C ARG A 85 -11.43 -6.20 -4.86
N ARG A 86 -12.50 -5.55 -4.47
CA ARG A 86 -13.53 -5.05 -5.40
C ARG A 86 -12.94 -4.16 -6.48
N VAL A 87 -12.18 -3.13 -6.11
CA VAL A 87 -11.60 -2.19 -7.07
C VAL A 87 -10.68 -2.90 -8.07
N PHE A 88 -9.79 -3.77 -7.59
CA PHE A 88 -8.88 -4.49 -8.48
C PHE A 88 -9.60 -5.50 -9.37
N ASP A 89 -10.59 -6.21 -8.86
CA ASP A 89 -11.32 -7.24 -9.58
C ASP A 89 -12.20 -6.59 -10.67
N GLU A 90 -12.88 -5.46 -10.38
CA GLU A 90 -13.66 -4.68 -11.34
C GLU A 90 -12.77 -4.07 -12.45
N ALA A 91 -11.55 -3.67 -12.12
CA ALA A 91 -10.57 -3.18 -13.09
C ALA A 91 -9.87 -4.29 -13.90
N GLY A 92 -10.21 -5.57 -13.69
CA GLY A 92 -9.62 -6.71 -14.40
C GLY A 92 -8.25 -7.14 -13.89
N HIS A 93 -7.85 -6.71 -12.70
CA HIS A 93 -6.54 -7.00 -12.10
C HIS A 93 -6.57 -8.09 -11.02
N LYS A 94 -7.60 -8.91 -10.96
CA LYS A 94 -7.76 -9.98 -9.97
C LYS A 94 -6.54 -10.88 -9.83
N VAL A 95 -5.90 -11.24 -10.94
CA VAL A 95 -4.71 -12.11 -10.96
C VAL A 95 -3.39 -11.37 -10.71
N HIS A 96 -3.41 -10.04 -10.79
CA HIS A 96 -2.22 -9.20 -10.63
C HIS A 96 -2.13 -8.52 -9.26
N ARG A 97 -3.23 -8.47 -8.49
CA ARG A 97 -3.22 -7.86 -7.15
C ARG A 97 -2.56 -8.78 -6.14
N TYR A 98 -1.88 -8.18 -5.19
CA TYR A 98 -1.45 -8.90 -4.00
C TYR A 98 -2.64 -9.22 -3.10
N SER A 99 -2.56 -10.33 -2.36
CA SER A 99 -3.62 -10.73 -1.43
C SER A 99 -3.59 -9.96 -0.12
N ALA A 100 -2.43 -9.47 0.29
CA ALA A 100 -2.30 -8.65 1.49
C ALA A 100 -2.56 -7.18 1.15
N CYS A 101 -3.31 -6.48 2.01
CA CYS A 101 -3.70 -5.08 1.79
C CYS A 101 -3.41 -4.16 3.00
N GLY A 102 -2.90 -4.68 4.09
CA GLY A 102 -2.56 -3.87 5.26
C GLY A 102 -2.42 -4.65 6.54
N TYR A 103 -1.95 -3.96 7.56
CA TYR A 103 -1.71 -4.51 8.90
C TYR A 103 -1.74 -3.40 9.96
N SER A 104 -1.89 -3.80 11.22
CA SER A 104 -1.85 -2.85 12.35
C SER A 104 -0.43 -2.32 12.60
N LEU A 105 -0.39 -1.10 13.08
CA LEU A 105 0.81 -0.45 13.57
C LEU A 105 0.60 -0.01 15.03
N GLY A 106 1.71 0.01 15.77
CA GLY A 106 1.69 0.43 17.17
C GLY A 106 3.09 0.74 17.68
N ALA A 107 3.28 0.57 18.98
CA ALA A 107 4.58 0.65 19.62
C ALA A 107 5.32 -0.68 19.42
N THR A 108 6.21 -0.73 18.43
CA THR A 108 6.89 -1.97 18.04
C THR A 108 8.38 -1.94 18.34
N PHE A 109 8.96 -3.14 18.40
CA PHE A 109 10.38 -3.38 18.57
C PHE A 109 10.94 -4.05 17.33
N ARG A 110 12.15 -3.71 16.94
CA ARG A 110 12.86 -4.39 15.87
C ARG A 110 12.85 -5.91 16.08
N PRO A 111 12.83 -6.72 15.00
CA PRO A 111 13.17 -6.36 13.62
C PRO A 111 12.01 -5.89 12.73
N SER A 112 10.78 -5.91 13.19
CA SER A 112 9.61 -5.52 12.41
C SER A 112 8.98 -4.24 12.94
N TRP A 113 8.36 -3.47 12.04
CA TRP A 113 7.43 -2.39 12.41
C TRP A 113 5.97 -2.83 12.38
N MET A 114 5.69 -4.01 11.83
CA MET A 114 4.33 -4.58 11.85
C MET A 114 3.95 -4.96 13.27
N ASP A 115 2.77 -4.60 13.68
CA ASP A 115 2.13 -5.19 14.83
C ASP A 115 1.43 -6.50 14.43
N VAL A 116 1.19 -7.39 15.35
CA VAL A 116 0.54 -8.67 15.08
C VAL A 116 -0.42 -8.96 16.22
N PRO A 117 -1.56 -9.39 15.91
CA PRO A 117 -2.70 -8.92 15.16
C PRO A 117 -3.23 -7.56 15.65
N PRO A 118 -4.26 -6.99 15.04
CA PRO A 118 -5.11 -7.60 14.03
C PRO A 118 -4.57 -7.43 12.61
N MET A 119 -4.81 -8.46 11.77
CA MET A 119 -4.51 -8.43 10.34
C MET A 119 -5.77 -8.08 9.55
N ILE A 120 -5.58 -7.37 8.43
CA ILE A 120 -6.66 -7.01 7.50
C ILE A 120 -6.82 -8.14 6.47
N TYR A 121 -7.99 -8.78 6.47
CA TYR A 121 -8.36 -9.82 5.49
C TYR A 121 -9.89 -9.86 5.32
N SER A 122 -10.35 -10.31 4.15
CA SER A 122 -11.78 -10.40 3.82
C SER A 122 -12.54 -11.26 4.85
N GLY A 123 -13.65 -10.73 5.34
CA GLY A 123 -14.47 -11.39 6.34
C GLY A 123 -13.93 -11.32 7.78
N ASN A 124 -12.89 -10.54 8.06
CA ASN A 124 -12.47 -10.31 9.45
C ASN A 124 -13.55 -9.51 10.21
N PRO A 125 -14.20 -10.11 11.23
CA PRO A 125 -15.31 -9.49 11.93
C PRO A 125 -14.89 -8.48 13.01
N LEU A 126 -13.59 -8.37 13.29
CA LEU A 126 -13.09 -7.43 14.30
C LEU A 126 -13.46 -6.00 13.91
N LEU A 127 -14.08 -5.28 14.83
CA LEU A 127 -14.46 -3.89 14.59
C LEU A 127 -13.26 -2.96 14.75
N CYS A 128 -13.20 -1.96 13.89
CA CYS A 128 -12.25 -0.86 14.05
C CYS A 128 -12.67 -0.02 15.26
N GLU A 129 -11.74 0.23 16.16
CA GLU A 129 -11.95 1.06 17.35
C GLU A 129 -11.11 2.34 17.27
N PRO A 130 -11.59 3.47 17.84
CA PRO A 130 -10.80 4.69 17.95
C PRO A 130 -9.44 4.43 18.62
N GLY A 131 -8.38 5.00 18.04
CA GLY A 131 -7.00 4.78 18.47
C GLY A 131 -6.27 3.64 17.75
N MET A 132 -6.97 2.76 17.03
CA MET A 132 -6.31 1.76 16.17
C MET A 132 -5.62 2.46 15.02
N VAL A 133 -4.39 2.01 14.70
CA VAL A 133 -3.56 2.54 13.62
C VAL A 133 -3.25 1.42 12.63
N PHE A 134 -3.44 1.70 11.34
CA PHE A 134 -3.21 0.74 10.26
C PHE A 134 -2.32 1.33 9.18
N PHE A 135 -1.43 0.51 8.65
CA PHE A 135 -0.83 0.75 7.34
C PHE A 135 -1.65 0.05 6.29
N LEU A 136 -2.24 0.81 5.38
CA LEU A 136 -2.95 0.30 4.21
C LEU A 136 -2.04 0.38 3.00
N HIS A 137 -2.03 -0.67 2.18
CA HIS A 137 -1.27 -0.70 0.93
C HIS A 137 -2.03 -1.42 -0.18
N ALA A 138 -2.04 -0.82 -1.35
CA ALA A 138 -2.57 -1.38 -2.58
C ALA A 138 -1.40 -1.69 -3.53
N MET A 139 -1.32 -2.92 -4.02
CA MET A 139 -0.18 -3.41 -4.80
C MET A 139 -0.63 -4.24 -6.00
N LEU A 140 -0.11 -3.90 -7.18
CA LEU A 140 -0.24 -4.66 -8.42
C LEU A 140 1.13 -5.13 -8.91
N ALA A 141 1.19 -6.38 -9.41
CA ALA A 141 2.34 -6.90 -10.15
C ALA A 141 1.84 -7.56 -11.43
N ASN A 142 1.88 -6.83 -12.53
CA ASN A 142 1.56 -7.36 -13.85
C ASN A 142 2.85 -7.94 -14.47
N THR A 143 3.02 -9.25 -14.33
CA THR A 143 4.20 -9.96 -14.82
C THR A 143 4.28 -9.98 -16.34
N ASP A 144 3.14 -9.96 -17.04
CA ASP A 144 3.09 -9.99 -18.50
C ASP A 144 3.55 -8.65 -19.07
N ALA A 145 3.20 -7.54 -18.43
CA ALA A 145 3.65 -6.21 -18.80
C ALA A 145 5.04 -5.85 -18.22
N GLY A 146 5.54 -6.61 -17.25
CA GLY A 146 6.81 -6.35 -16.57
C GLY A 146 6.76 -5.18 -15.57
N TYR A 147 5.58 -4.74 -15.15
CA TYR A 147 5.39 -3.59 -14.28
C TYR A 147 4.76 -3.95 -12.93
N ALA A 148 5.19 -3.24 -11.89
CA ALA A 148 4.54 -3.23 -10.58
C ALA A 148 4.14 -1.80 -10.20
N MET A 149 3.06 -1.67 -9.44
CA MET A 149 2.62 -0.40 -8.90
C MET A 149 2.17 -0.60 -7.46
N SER A 150 2.66 0.25 -6.58
CA SER A 150 2.37 0.13 -5.15
C SER A 150 2.17 1.51 -4.54
N PHE A 151 1.17 1.61 -3.69
CA PHE A 151 0.87 2.79 -2.92
C PHE A 151 0.40 2.40 -1.52
N GLY A 152 0.83 3.13 -0.50
CA GLY A 152 0.39 2.87 0.86
C GLY A 152 0.60 4.09 1.75
N HIS A 153 -0.24 4.17 2.78
CA HIS A 153 -0.17 5.18 3.83
C HIS A 153 -0.66 4.63 5.17
N THR A 154 -0.31 5.33 6.23
CA THR A 154 -0.78 5.04 7.58
C THR A 154 -1.99 5.90 7.89
N LEU A 155 -3.01 5.30 8.50
CA LEU A 155 -4.16 6.00 9.04
C LEU A 155 -4.42 5.61 10.51
N VAL A 156 -5.10 6.48 11.23
CA VAL A 156 -5.63 6.23 12.56
C VAL A 156 -7.15 6.29 12.53
N ILE A 157 -7.80 5.37 13.23
CA ILE A 157 -9.25 5.43 13.48
C ILE A 157 -9.51 6.46 14.58
N THR A 158 -10.47 7.36 14.35
CA THR A 158 -10.89 8.40 15.29
C THR A 158 -12.34 8.16 15.72
N ASP A 159 -12.82 8.87 16.72
CA ASP A 159 -14.22 8.77 17.18
C ASP A 159 -15.24 9.06 16.06
N ASN A 160 -14.88 9.90 15.10
CA ASN A 160 -15.78 10.36 14.04
C ASN A 160 -15.40 9.90 12.65
N GLY A 161 -14.48 8.93 12.51
CA GLY A 161 -14.01 8.44 11.21
C GLY A 161 -12.57 7.99 11.24
N ARG A 162 -11.73 8.61 10.41
CA ARG A 162 -10.31 8.28 10.24
C ARG A 162 -9.50 9.51 9.88
N GLU A 163 -8.20 9.44 10.16
CA GLU A 163 -7.24 10.45 9.76
C GLU A 163 -6.04 9.77 9.09
N VAL A 164 -5.66 10.25 7.90
CA VAL A 164 -4.44 9.79 7.22
C VAL A 164 -3.26 10.57 7.77
N LEU A 165 -2.32 9.85 8.39
CA LEU A 165 -1.17 10.45 9.06
C LEU A 165 -0.05 10.88 8.11
N SER A 166 -0.01 10.36 6.89
CA SER A 166 0.97 10.77 5.87
C SER A 166 0.47 11.97 5.09
N GLY A 167 1.15 13.11 5.21
CA GLY A 167 0.81 14.33 4.48
C GLY A 167 1.20 14.38 2.99
N LEU A 168 1.67 13.26 2.42
CA LEU A 168 2.06 13.20 1.02
C LEU A 168 0.84 12.90 0.13
N PRO A 169 0.69 13.61 -1.01
CA PRO A 169 -0.42 13.40 -1.92
C PRO A 169 -0.38 12.03 -2.59
N ILE A 170 -1.55 11.60 -3.09
CA ILE A 170 -1.67 10.44 -3.96
C ILE A 170 -1.36 10.91 -5.38
N GLU A 171 -0.10 10.79 -5.79
CA GLU A 171 0.36 11.17 -7.11
C GLU A 171 1.44 10.21 -7.62
N LEU A 172 1.51 10.05 -8.94
CA LEU A 172 2.56 9.26 -9.57
C LEU A 172 3.83 10.11 -9.69
N ALA A 173 4.81 9.83 -8.83
CA ALA A 173 6.09 10.49 -8.90
C ALA A 173 6.90 10.00 -10.11
N SER A 174 7.37 10.93 -10.94
CA SER A 174 8.27 10.68 -12.06
C SER A 174 9.26 11.83 -12.21
N ASN A 175 10.49 11.52 -12.60
CA ASN A 175 11.51 12.52 -12.93
C ASN A 175 11.73 12.52 -14.45
N SER A 176 10.96 13.32 -15.15
CA SER A 176 11.13 13.58 -16.58
C SER A 176 11.99 14.82 -16.81
#